data_06f7606cea38a6c723f168b64c23ec17
#
_entry.id   06f7606cea38a6c723f168b64c23ec17
#
_cell.length_a   1.000
_cell.length_b   1.000
_cell.length_c   1.000
_cell.angle_alpha   90.00
_cell.angle_beta   90.00
_cell.angle_gamma   90.00
#
_symmetry.space_group_name_H-M   'P 1'
#
loop_
_entity.id
_entity.type
_entity.pdbx_description
1 polymer ?
#
loop_
_entity_poly.entity_id
_entity_poly.type
_entity_poly.pdbx_seq_one_letter_code
_entity_poly.pdbx_strand_id
1 'polypeptide(L)'
;MKLFVRVFLPVLSVVMAGVMLMSVVSCSKDDDQEQQESRSVLVYVAAQNSLVGNLNNDVIELLSGASGMGECDRLMLFVDDNNNSRIYEIRRSTTDRTLYNMTPVYKFDSNLNAATPMVFNQVLDYFFQHYKATDYGLVMWSHGSGWINATNRVQQNYEAASRRAFAVDTSGETTRMLITDMASVLSRYPKFEYILFDACFMQTIEVLYELRASAKYIIGSPAEIPGAGAPYRQMMPALFKRASADKVAESIVNVYGSYYNSTISNANGVVLSAVKTDQMDAFVSVMSHLFATYHFLDESKYTNCLNYYPYEWNYLGAAFISPDSYDIKGIIKAVVTDRDDYQQWETALSQLSPYTSIGRSWYSGYTHNFQLVDAEQCGAISMYLPLEKYKNDNYFDFYGEIQWGKLFEIK
;
A
#
# COMPACT_ATOMS: atom_id res chain seq x y z
N MET A 1 -11.10 -93.76 39.72
CA MET A 1 -11.13 -94.50 38.48
C MET A 1 -11.20 -93.47 37.34
N LYS A 2 -10.09 -93.29 36.77
CA LYS A 2 -9.74 -92.98 35.37
C LYS A 2 -10.45 -91.85 34.62
N LEU A 3 -9.57 -90.93 34.32
CA LEU A 3 -9.35 -90.30 32.98
C LEU A 3 -10.48 -89.39 32.48
N PHE A 4 -10.22 -88.12 32.60
CA PHE A 4 -10.44 -87.15 31.52
C PHE A 4 -9.83 -85.75 31.95
N VAL A 5 -8.53 -85.67 31.94
CA VAL A 5 -7.81 -84.43 31.98
C VAL A 5 -6.74 -84.53 30.94
N ARG A 6 -6.93 -83.91 29.81
CA ARG A 6 -5.92 -83.49 28.81
C ARG A 6 -6.64 -83.34 27.48
N VAL A 7 -6.99 -82.08 27.13
CA VAL A 7 -7.04 -81.62 25.74
C VAL A 7 -7.57 -80.17 25.65
N PHE A 8 -7.36 -79.27 26.62
CA PHE A 8 -7.85 -77.92 26.50
C PHE A 8 -6.82 -76.77 26.70
N LEU A 9 -5.50 -77.05 26.58
CA LEU A 9 -4.51 -76.02 26.83
C LEU A 9 -3.73 -75.43 25.61
N PRO A 10 -3.83 -75.86 24.37
CA PRO A 10 -3.11 -75.16 23.30
C PRO A 10 -3.98 -74.19 22.46
N VAL A 11 -5.32 -74.17 22.63
CA VAL A 11 -6.17 -73.27 21.79
C VAL A 11 -6.32 -71.86 22.34
N LEU A 12 -6.13 -71.70 23.65
CA LEU A 12 -6.27 -70.39 24.28
C LEU A 12 -5.05 -69.45 24.06
N SER A 13 -3.86 -70.05 23.78
CA SER A 13 -2.62 -69.26 23.55
C SER A 13 -2.52 -68.73 22.14
N VAL A 14 -3.18 -69.27 21.15
CA VAL A 14 -3.15 -68.78 19.75
C VAL A 14 -4.17 -67.65 19.54
N VAL A 15 -5.26 -67.61 20.29
CA VAL A 15 -6.26 -66.54 20.20
C VAL A 15 -5.82 -65.30 20.92
N MET A 16 -5.00 -65.33 21.98
CA MET A 16 -4.45 -64.21 22.65
C MET A 16 -3.25 -63.55 21.87
N ALA A 17 -2.51 -64.35 21.09
CA ALA A 17 -1.45 -63.79 20.24
C ALA A 17 -1.99 -63.08 18.98
N GLY A 18 -3.19 -63.48 18.50
CA GLY A 18 -3.86 -62.84 17.36
C GLY A 18 -4.54 -61.54 17.70
N VAL A 19 -4.94 -61.31 18.97
CA VAL A 19 -5.59 -60.07 19.42
C VAL A 19 -4.54 -58.99 19.82
N MET A 20 -3.32 -59.39 20.19
CA MET A 20 -2.24 -58.44 20.49
C MET A 20 -1.47 -57.91 19.25
N LEU A 21 -1.71 -58.47 18.06
CA LEU A 21 -1.09 -58.00 16.83
C LEU A 21 -2.01 -57.08 15.99
N MET A 22 -3.26 -56.83 16.44
CA MET A 22 -4.15 -55.89 15.79
C MET A 22 -4.27 -54.52 16.48
N SER A 23 -3.51 -54.24 17.54
CA SER A 23 -3.56 -52.99 18.28
C SER A 23 -2.36 -52.07 18.08
N VAL A 24 -1.51 -52.31 17.06
CA VAL A 24 -0.35 -51.42 16.75
C VAL A 24 -0.31 -51.02 15.29
N VAL A 25 -1.48 -50.92 14.64
CA VAL A 25 -1.64 -50.10 13.45
C VAL A 25 -2.58 -48.96 13.84
N SER A 26 -2.19 -48.19 14.83
CA SER A 26 -2.54 -46.77 14.90
C SER A 26 -1.76 -46.13 13.79
N CYS A 27 -2.36 -45.99 12.63
CA CYS A 27 -1.96 -45.02 11.65
C CYS A 27 -1.93 -43.67 12.37
N SER A 28 -0.75 -43.18 12.71
CA SER A 28 -0.48 -41.79 12.63
C SER A 28 -0.67 -41.44 11.15
N LYS A 29 -1.88 -41.18 10.73
CA LYS A 29 -2.11 -40.21 9.68
C LYS A 29 -1.63 -38.93 10.32
N ASP A 30 -0.38 -38.57 10.07
CA ASP A 30 0.00 -37.18 9.92
C ASP A 30 -1.00 -36.68 8.87
N ASP A 31 -2.05 -36.03 9.34
CA ASP A 31 -2.83 -35.12 8.52
C ASP A 31 -1.86 -33.99 8.13
N ASP A 32 -0.99 -34.23 7.16
CA ASP A 32 -0.54 -33.24 6.21
C ASP A 32 -1.79 -32.83 5.43
N GLN A 33 -2.71 -32.12 6.11
CA GLN A 33 -3.61 -31.23 5.42
C GLN A 33 -2.67 -30.18 4.81
N GLU A 34 -2.40 -30.31 3.51
CA GLU A 34 -1.84 -29.22 2.72
C GLU A 34 -2.63 -27.97 3.14
N GLN A 35 -1.95 -27.09 3.86
CA GLN A 35 -2.57 -25.87 4.38
C GLN A 35 -3.00 -25.09 3.14
N GLN A 36 -4.31 -25.11 2.86
CA GLN A 36 -4.85 -24.50 1.65
C GLN A 36 -4.42 -23.05 1.62
N GLU A 37 -3.68 -22.67 0.57
CA GLU A 37 -3.21 -21.31 0.41
C GLU A 37 -4.38 -20.32 0.50
N SER A 38 -4.23 -19.30 1.31
CA SER A 38 -5.26 -18.29 1.56
C SER A 38 -4.65 -16.90 1.62
N ARG A 39 -5.38 -15.90 1.16
CA ARG A 39 -5.01 -14.49 1.32
C ARG A 39 -6.06 -13.75 2.13
N SER A 40 -5.60 -12.99 3.11
CA SER A 40 -6.44 -12.01 3.78
C SER A 40 -6.03 -10.61 3.34
N VAL A 41 -7.02 -9.80 2.93
CA VAL A 41 -6.81 -8.42 2.50
C VAL A 41 -7.57 -7.50 3.45
N LEU A 42 -6.87 -6.49 3.96
CA LEU A 42 -7.47 -5.37 4.67
C LEU A 42 -7.61 -4.19 3.71
N VAL A 43 -8.82 -3.67 3.58
CA VAL A 43 -9.07 -2.34 3.01
C VAL A 43 -9.32 -1.39 4.18
N TYR A 44 -8.38 -0.48 4.41
CA TYR A 44 -8.42 0.51 5.48
C TYR A 44 -8.95 1.82 4.93
N VAL A 45 -10.21 2.15 5.26
CA VAL A 45 -10.92 3.33 4.74
C VAL A 45 -10.99 4.42 5.81
N ALA A 46 -10.19 5.47 5.62
CA ALA A 46 -10.28 6.70 6.41
C ALA A 46 -11.06 7.75 5.59
N ALA A 47 -12.38 7.76 5.76
CA ALA A 47 -13.33 8.53 4.95
C ALA A 47 -13.95 9.72 5.67
N GLN A 48 -13.51 10.08 6.88
CA GLN A 48 -13.99 11.29 7.57
C GLN A 48 -13.43 12.58 6.96
N ASN A 49 -13.67 12.75 5.66
CA ASN A 49 -13.18 13.86 4.86
C ASN A 49 -14.06 14.05 3.62
N SER A 50 -13.65 14.88 2.68
CA SER A 50 -14.38 15.18 1.45
C SER A 50 -14.59 13.98 0.51
N LEU A 51 -13.85 12.87 0.69
CA LEU A 51 -14.00 11.66 -0.13
C LEU A 51 -15.15 10.74 0.32
N VAL A 52 -15.81 11.03 1.44
CA VAL A 52 -16.90 10.18 2.00
C VAL A 52 -17.99 9.87 0.97
N GLY A 53 -18.24 10.78 0.02
CA GLY A 53 -19.22 10.57 -1.05
C GLY A 53 -18.88 9.44 -2.02
N ASN A 54 -17.61 9.07 -2.16
CA ASN A 54 -17.14 8.02 -3.06
C ASN A 54 -17.24 6.61 -2.43
N LEU A 55 -17.20 6.54 -1.11
CA LEU A 55 -17.15 5.29 -0.35
C LEU A 55 -18.23 4.26 -0.75
N ASN A 56 -19.48 4.70 -0.96
CA ASN A 56 -20.57 3.80 -1.31
C ASN A 56 -20.34 3.11 -2.66
N ASN A 57 -19.78 3.83 -3.65
CA ASN A 57 -19.46 3.26 -4.95
C ASN A 57 -18.35 2.23 -4.84
N ASP A 58 -17.31 2.52 -4.07
CA ASP A 58 -16.18 1.62 -3.86
C ASP A 58 -16.60 0.33 -3.14
N VAL A 59 -17.49 0.44 -2.14
CA VAL A 59 -18.08 -0.73 -1.46
C VAL A 59 -18.90 -1.59 -2.44
N ILE A 60 -19.71 -0.96 -3.31
CA ILE A 60 -20.47 -1.67 -4.34
C ILE A 60 -19.53 -2.38 -5.33
N GLU A 61 -18.42 -1.74 -5.70
CA GLU A 61 -17.40 -2.33 -6.57
C GLU A 61 -16.68 -3.51 -5.92
N LEU A 62 -16.28 -3.38 -4.64
CA LEU A 62 -15.69 -4.47 -3.87
C LEU A 62 -16.62 -5.71 -3.83
N LEU A 63 -17.90 -5.49 -3.52
CA LEU A 63 -18.92 -6.56 -3.53
C LEU A 63 -19.11 -7.18 -4.92
N SER A 64 -19.19 -6.34 -5.95
CA SER A 64 -19.39 -6.80 -7.34
C SER A 64 -18.19 -7.58 -7.88
N GLY A 65 -16.99 -7.26 -7.43
CA GLY A 65 -15.75 -7.93 -7.81
C GLY A 65 -15.39 -9.14 -6.93
N ALA A 66 -16.13 -9.39 -5.84
CA ALA A 66 -15.79 -10.38 -4.83
C ALA A 66 -15.72 -11.82 -5.37
N SER A 67 -16.32 -12.12 -6.55
CA SER A 67 -16.15 -13.40 -7.25
C SER A 67 -14.70 -13.69 -7.65
N GLY A 68 -13.83 -12.68 -7.65
CA GLY A 68 -12.38 -12.86 -7.83
C GLY A 68 -11.65 -13.46 -6.63
N MET A 69 -12.31 -13.60 -5.48
CA MET A 69 -11.75 -14.23 -4.28
C MET A 69 -11.84 -15.76 -4.35
N GLY A 70 -10.82 -16.45 -3.85
CA GLY A 70 -10.86 -17.89 -3.61
C GLY A 70 -11.74 -18.24 -2.40
N GLU A 71 -12.02 -19.54 -2.22
CA GLU A 71 -12.91 -20.01 -1.12
C GLU A 71 -12.33 -19.74 0.27
N CYS A 72 -11.01 -19.81 0.40
CA CYS A 72 -10.30 -19.59 1.66
C CYS A 72 -9.85 -18.14 1.87
N ASP A 73 -10.12 -17.27 0.90
CA ASP A 73 -9.75 -15.85 1.00
C ASP A 73 -10.70 -15.09 1.91
N ARG A 74 -10.16 -14.01 2.50
CA ARG A 74 -10.90 -13.11 3.39
C ARG A 74 -10.66 -11.66 3.00
N LEU A 75 -11.73 -10.90 2.96
CA LEU A 75 -11.65 -9.45 2.80
C LEU A 75 -12.27 -8.77 4.02
N MET A 76 -11.43 -8.07 4.76
CA MET A 76 -11.85 -7.19 5.85
C MET A 76 -11.88 -5.75 5.35
N LEU A 77 -12.97 -5.05 5.63
CA LEU A 77 -13.14 -3.63 5.35
C LEU A 77 -13.31 -2.88 6.66
N PHE A 78 -12.32 -2.09 7.04
CA PHE A 78 -12.48 -1.10 8.12
C PHE A 78 -12.99 0.20 7.51
N VAL A 79 -14.04 0.76 8.08
CA VAL A 79 -14.66 2.01 7.64
C VAL A 79 -14.72 2.99 8.80
N ASP A 80 -14.10 4.14 8.59
CA ASP A 80 -14.22 5.32 9.42
C ASP A 80 -14.79 6.46 8.57
N ASP A 81 -16.08 6.73 8.78
CA ASP A 81 -16.84 7.76 8.08
C ASP A 81 -17.54 8.67 9.11
N ASN A 82 -18.58 9.40 8.73
CA ASN A 82 -19.33 10.27 9.65
C ASN A 82 -20.20 9.50 10.68
N ASN A 83 -20.05 8.18 10.77
CA ASN A 83 -20.73 7.33 11.76
C ASN A 83 -19.70 6.68 12.70
N ASN A 84 -20.19 5.88 13.66
CA ASN A 84 -19.29 5.06 14.46
C ASN A 84 -18.49 4.13 13.56
N SER A 85 -17.17 4.07 13.79
CA SER A 85 -16.25 3.24 13.01
C SER A 85 -16.63 1.77 13.09
N ARG A 86 -16.46 1.03 12.01
CA ARG A 86 -16.98 -0.33 11.83
C ARG A 86 -15.99 -1.19 11.07
N ILE A 87 -16.07 -2.50 11.35
CA ILE A 87 -15.38 -3.52 10.58
C ILE A 87 -16.43 -4.42 9.92
N TYR A 88 -16.28 -4.63 8.64
CA TYR A 88 -17.05 -5.57 7.84
C TYR A 88 -16.17 -6.68 7.30
N GLU A 89 -16.77 -7.86 7.15
CA GLU A 89 -16.20 -8.95 6.37
C GLU A 89 -16.99 -9.11 5.07
N ILE A 90 -16.30 -9.17 3.94
CA ILE A 90 -16.88 -9.57 2.66
C ILE A 90 -16.47 -11.02 2.44
N ARG A 91 -17.47 -11.90 2.32
CA ARG A 91 -17.28 -13.33 2.10
C ARG A 91 -18.38 -13.92 1.24
N ARG A 92 -18.09 -15.09 0.67
CA ARG A 92 -19.08 -15.84 -0.10
C ARG A 92 -20.27 -16.22 0.79
N SER A 93 -21.48 -16.07 0.26
CA SER A 93 -22.70 -16.47 0.95
C SER A 93 -22.72 -17.98 1.19
N THR A 94 -23.19 -18.39 2.37
CA THR A 94 -23.35 -19.82 2.72
C THR A 94 -24.62 -20.43 2.14
N THR A 95 -25.61 -19.58 1.81
CA THR A 95 -26.92 -20.01 1.26
C THR A 95 -26.94 -20.00 -0.26
N ASP A 96 -26.27 -19.08 -0.88
CA ASP A 96 -26.11 -18.97 -2.33
C ASP A 96 -24.65 -18.68 -2.68
N ARG A 97 -23.92 -19.68 -3.12
CA ARG A 97 -22.48 -19.57 -3.44
C ARG A 97 -22.16 -18.64 -4.63
N THR A 98 -23.15 -18.14 -5.33
CA THR A 98 -22.97 -17.13 -6.39
C THR A 98 -22.92 -15.71 -5.84
N LEU A 99 -23.37 -15.52 -4.60
CA LEU A 99 -23.46 -14.22 -3.94
C LEU A 99 -22.34 -14.02 -2.91
N TYR A 100 -22.03 -12.78 -2.66
CA TYR A 100 -21.12 -12.31 -1.61
C TYR A 100 -21.87 -11.36 -0.69
N ASN A 101 -21.61 -11.49 0.61
CA ASN A 101 -22.25 -10.67 1.63
C ASN A 101 -21.22 -9.81 2.33
N MET A 102 -21.56 -8.55 2.56
CA MET A 102 -20.85 -7.68 3.49
C MET A 102 -21.54 -7.79 4.86
N THR A 103 -20.84 -8.39 5.81
CA THR A 103 -21.36 -8.65 7.14
C THR A 103 -20.64 -7.77 8.15
N PRO A 104 -21.33 -6.96 8.97
CA PRO A 104 -20.69 -6.26 10.06
C PRO A 104 -20.22 -7.26 11.10
N VAL A 105 -18.92 -7.24 11.41
CA VAL A 105 -18.30 -8.17 12.37
C VAL A 105 -17.88 -7.47 13.65
N TYR A 106 -17.67 -6.16 13.59
CA TYR A 106 -17.36 -5.36 14.76
C TYR A 106 -17.83 -3.91 14.56
N LYS A 107 -18.37 -3.32 15.62
CA LYS A 107 -18.76 -1.89 15.67
C LYS A 107 -18.11 -1.28 16.91
N PHE A 108 -17.39 -0.20 16.72
CA PHE A 108 -16.83 0.57 17.81
C PHE A 108 -17.93 1.41 18.49
N ASP A 109 -17.78 1.67 19.78
CA ASP A 109 -18.76 2.44 20.56
C ASP A 109 -18.76 3.93 20.20
N SER A 110 -17.71 4.39 19.54
CA SER A 110 -17.53 5.77 19.12
C SER A 110 -17.05 5.86 17.69
N ASN A 111 -17.13 7.05 17.13
CA ASN A 111 -16.38 7.41 15.95
C ASN A 111 -14.90 7.53 16.33
N LEU A 112 -14.05 6.75 15.65
CA LEU A 112 -12.61 6.76 15.84
C LEU A 112 -11.96 7.78 14.91
N ASN A 113 -10.71 8.08 15.16
CA ASN A 113 -9.91 8.88 14.26
C ASN A 113 -8.93 7.98 13.51
N ALA A 114 -9.30 7.58 12.28
CA ALA A 114 -8.51 6.67 11.45
C ALA A 114 -7.16 7.27 11.00
N ALA A 115 -6.94 8.56 11.20
CA ALA A 115 -5.68 9.22 10.91
C ALA A 115 -4.69 9.18 12.09
N THR A 116 -4.92 8.30 13.07
CA THR A 116 -4.01 8.12 14.21
C THR A 116 -3.31 6.76 14.20
N PRO A 117 -2.03 6.68 14.62
CA PRO A 117 -1.32 5.42 14.72
C PRO A 117 -1.95 4.45 15.72
N MET A 118 -2.64 4.97 16.74
CA MET A 118 -3.36 4.17 17.74
C MET A 118 -4.50 3.39 17.09
N VAL A 119 -5.37 4.05 16.33
CA VAL A 119 -6.49 3.40 15.65
C VAL A 119 -6.00 2.45 14.57
N PHE A 120 -4.98 2.84 13.80
CA PHE A 120 -4.37 1.97 12.79
C PHE A 120 -3.84 0.68 13.43
N ASN A 121 -3.09 0.78 14.54
CA ASN A 121 -2.63 -0.38 15.28
C ASN A 121 -3.80 -1.26 15.78
N GLN A 122 -4.85 -0.65 16.34
CA GLN A 122 -6.02 -1.38 16.85
C GLN A 122 -6.71 -2.18 15.74
N VAL A 123 -6.84 -1.62 14.55
CA VAL A 123 -7.45 -2.29 13.39
C VAL A 123 -6.56 -3.42 12.88
N LEU A 124 -5.24 -3.22 12.84
CA LEU A 124 -4.29 -4.28 12.46
C LEU A 124 -4.24 -5.41 13.49
N ASP A 125 -4.30 -5.12 14.79
CA ASP A 125 -4.41 -6.13 15.83
C ASP A 125 -5.65 -6.99 15.60
N TYR A 126 -6.81 -6.37 15.36
CA TYR A 126 -8.04 -7.09 15.05
C TYR A 126 -7.88 -7.93 13.77
N PHE A 127 -7.31 -7.37 12.71
CA PHE A 127 -7.07 -8.07 11.44
C PHE A 127 -6.22 -9.32 11.63
N PHE A 128 -5.04 -9.21 12.21
CA PHE A 128 -4.13 -10.33 12.38
C PHE A 128 -4.59 -11.36 13.42
N GLN A 129 -5.47 -10.99 14.35
CA GLN A 129 -6.09 -11.93 15.28
C GLN A 129 -7.16 -12.79 14.61
N HIS A 130 -7.98 -12.20 13.73
CA HIS A 130 -9.20 -12.83 13.21
C HIS A 130 -9.09 -13.32 11.76
N TYR A 131 -8.15 -12.82 10.98
CA TYR A 131 -8.02 -13.09 9.53
C TYR A 131 -6.68 -13.75 9.18
N LYS A 132 -6.38 -14.86 9.87
CA LYS A 132 -5.15 -15.63 9.60
C LYS A 132 -5.17 -16.22 8.20
N ALA A 133 -4.07 -16.07 7.48
CA ALA A 133 -3.89 -16.52 6.11
C ALA A 133 -2.42 -16.88 5.83
N THR A 134 -2.17 -17.45 4.67
CA THR A 134 -0.81 -17.75 4.19
C THR A 134 -0.06 -16.45 3.86
N ASP A 135 -0.78 -15.48 3.29
CA ASP A 135 -0.24 -14.16 2.96
C ASP A 135 -1.30 -13.04 3.13
N TYR A 136 -0.82 -11.80 3.08
CA TYR A 136 -1.63 -10.64 3.42
C TYR A 136 -1.47 -9.52 2.40
N GLY A 137 -2.58 -8.86 2.07
CA GLY A 137 -2.62 -7.62 1.31
C GLY A 137 -3.18 -6.46 2.13
N LEU A 138 -2.72 -5.25 1.86
CA LEU A 138 -3.22 -4.03 2.48
C LEU A 138 -3.55 -3.00 1.41
N VAL A 139 -4.77 -2.46 1.47
CA VAL A 139 -5.21 -1.31 0.67
C VAL A 139 -5.47 -0.14 1.61
N MET A 140 -4.84 0.99 1.34
CA MET A 140 -4.91 2.21 2.12
C MET A 140 -5.70 3.27 1.35
N TRP A 141 -6.95 3.50 1.76
CA TRP A 141 -7.90 4.39 1.07
C TRP A 141 -8.13 5.69 1.85
N SER A 142 -7.72 6.81 1.32
CA SER A 142 -7.98 8.16 1.85
C SER A 142 -7.40 9.24 0.93
N HIS A 143 -7.40 10.50 1.39
CA HIS A 143 -6.43 11.49 0.89
C HIS A 143 -5.00 11.09 1.23
N GLY A 144 -4.06 11.42 0.35
CA GLY A 144 -2.64 11.22 0.54
C GLY A 144 -1.83 12.42 0.04
N SER A 145 -0.60 12.56 0.53
CA SER A 145 0.29 13.66 0.17
C SER A 145 1.77 13.34 0.32
N GLY A 146 2.07 12.06 0.30
CA GLY A 146 3.44 11.60 0.46
C GLY A 146 3.94 11.73 1.90
N TRP A 147 5.18 12.15 2.04
CA TRP A 147 5.88 12.26 3.32
C TRP A 147 5.68 13.60 4.03
N ILE A 148 5.08 14.59 3.39
CA ILE A 148 5.04 15.97 3.85
C ILE A 148 4.24 16.11 5.15
N ASN A 149 4.89 16.55 6.22
CA ASN A 149 4.24 16.93 7.47
C ASN A 149 3.95 18.44 7.45
N ALA A 150 2.72 18.82 7.14
CA ALA A 150 2.33 20.20 7.10
C ALA A 150 1.77 20.68 8.45
N THR A 151 2.61 20.75 9.47
CA THR A 151 2.29 21.41 10.74
C THR A 151 2.74 22.89 10.76
N ASN A 152 2.70 23.58 9.64
CA ASN A 152 3.13 24.96 9.56
C ASN A 152 2.22 25.86 10.43
N ARG A 153 2.78 26.62 11.36
CA ARG A 153 2.05 27.51 12.29
C ARG A 153 1.17 28.54 11.57
N VAL A 154 1.52 28.92 10.33
CA VAL A 154 0.75 29.84 9.50
C VAL A 154 -0.48 29.16 8.88
N GLN A 155 -0.45 27.84 8.72
CA GLN A 155 -1.51 27.06 8.07
C GLN A 155 -2.57 26.51 9.04
N GLN A 156 -2.39 26.65 10.35
CA GLN A 156 -3.40 26.21 11.35
C GLN A 156 -4.75 26.90 11.19
N ASN A 157 -4.83 28.04 10.51
CA ASN A 157 -6.05 28.81 10.30
C ASN A 157 -6.75 28.52 8.96
N TYR A 158 -6.31 27.50 8.19
CA TYR A 158 -6.83 27.19 6.86
C TYR A 158 -7.39 25.79 6.78
N GLU A 159 -8.70 25.69 6.76
CA GLU A 159 -9.47 24.45 6.92
C GLU A 159 -9.41 23.46 5.74
N ALA A 160 -8.97 23.78 4.57
CA ALA A 160 -9.26 22.89 3.44
C ALA A 160 -8.09 22.37 2.62
N ALA A 161 -6.98 23.06 2.58
CA ALA A 161 -6.07 22.80 1.46
C ALA A 161 -4.64 22.43 1.82
N SER A 162 -4.22 22.46 3.07
CA SER A 162 -2.78 22.57 3.37
C SER A 162 -2.18 21.48 4.29
N ARG A 163 -2.87 20.40 4.55
CA ARG A 163 -2.37 19.41 5.52
C ARG A 163 -2.25 18.04 4.89
N ARG A 164 -1.09 17.39 4.97
CA ARG A 164 -0.70 16.29 4.10
C ARG A 164 0.15 15.24 4.80
N ALA A 165 -0.33 14.01 4.75
CA ALA A 165 0.25 12.73 5.08
C ALA A 165 -0.73 11.68 4.55
N PHE A 166 -0.75 10.47 5.04
CA PHE A 166 -1.83 9.53 4.73
C PHE A 166 -2.99 9.74 5.71
N ALA A 167 -4.21 9.53 5.24
CA ALA A 167 -5.48 9.68 5.94
C ALA A 167 -5.71 11.10 6.50
N VAL A 168 -6.87 11.64 6.26
CA VAL A 168 -7.32 12.91 6.81
C VAL A 168 -8.59 12.66 7.59
N ASP A 169 -8.62 13.07 8.84
CA ASP A 169 -9.82 13.07 9.67
C ASP A 169 -10.16 14.53 10.05
N THR A 170 -11.39 14.91 9.75
CA THR A 170 -11.91 16.28 9.98
C THR A 170 -13.02 16.32 11.02
N SER A 171 -13.22 15.24 11.80
CA SER A 171 -14.28 15.17 12.82
C SER A 171 -14.04 16.07 14.03
N GLY A 172 -12.81 16.53 14.20
CA GLY A 172 -12.37 17.43 15.27
C GLY A 172 -11.27 18.35 14.74
N GLU A 173 -10.19 18.46 15.52
CA GLU A 173 -8.95 19.01 14.98
C GLU A 173 -8.47 18.10 13.85
N THR A 174 -8.21 18.67 12.68
CA THR A 174 -7.80 17.87 11.54
C THR A 174 -6.48 17.15 11.83
N THR A 175 -6.55 15.83 11.82
CA THR A 175 -5.42 14.93 12.10
C THR A 175 -4.98 14.21 10.83
N ARG A 176 -3.75 13.67 10.90
CA ARG A 176 -3.11 12.89 9.82
C ARG A 176 -2.11 11.93 10.39
N MET A 177 -1.97 10.80 9.71
CA MET A 177 -0.97 9.80 10.04
C MET A 177 0.34 10.13 9.33
N LEU A 178 1.40 10.35 10.09
CA LEU A 178 2.75 10.49 9.54
C LEU A 178 3.23 9.14 8.99
N ILE A 179 4.05 9.18 7.93
CA ILE A 179 4.63 7.95 7.36
C ILE A 179 5.55 7.23 8.36
N THR A 180 6.24 7.97 9.23
CA THR A 180 7.07 7.41 10.31
C THR A 180 6.24 6.66 11.34
N ASP A 181 5.06 7.20 11.71
CA ASP A 181 4.13 6.52 12.60
C ASP A 181 3.53 5.28 11.94
N MET A 182 3.14 5.38 10.67
CA MET A 182 2.65 4.25 9.89
C MET A 182 3.70 3.13 9.82
N ALA A 183 4.96 3.46 9.50
CA ALA A 183 6.06 2.51 9.48
C ALA A 183 6.29 1.85 10.84
N SER A 184 6.26 2.64 11.92
CA SER A 184 6.39 2.14 13.29
C SER A 184 5.29 1.15 13.66
N VAL A 185 4.05 1.41 13.26
CA VAL A 185 2.93 0.49 13.50
C VAL A 185 3.11 -0.78 12.67
N LEU A 186 3.32 -0.65 11.36
CA LEU A 186 3.45 -1.78 10.43
C LEU A 186 4.62 -2.72 10.77
N SER A 187 5.70 -2.21 11.37
CA SER A 187 6.86 -3.01 11.77
C SER A 187 6.56 -4.09 12.81
N ARG A 188 5.40 -4.03 13.46
CA ARG A 188 4.95 -4.99 14.49
C ARG A 188 4.26 -6.22 13.91
N TYR A 189 3.96 -6.21 12.61
CA TYR A 189 3.14 -7.22 11.94
C TYR A 189 3.93 -7.94 10.84
N PRO A 190 3.44 -9.11 10.38
CA PRO A 190 4.02 -9.79 9.24
C PRO A 190 4.08 -8.89 7.99
N LYS A 191 5.13 -9.06 7.19
CA LYS A 191 5.33 -8.32 5.95
C LYS A 191 4.20 -8.66 4.96
N PHE A 192 3.54 -7.62 4.43
CA PHE A 192 2.50 -7.80 3.42
C PHE A 192 3.08 -8.21 2.06
N GLU A 193 2.32 -8.94 1.26
CA GLU A 193 2.66 -9.19 -0.16
C GLU A 193 2.69 -7.87 -0.92
N TYR A 194 1.71 -7.03 -0.65
CA TYR A 194 1.63 -5.67 -1.19
C TYR A 194 0.94 -4.71 -0.23
N ILE A 195 1.33 -3.44 -0.31
CA ILE A 195 0.55 -2.29 0.16
C ILE A 195 0.16 -1.50 -1.08
N LEU A 196 -1.14 -1.35 -1.33
CA LEU A 196 -1.69 -0.48 -2.36
C LEU A 196 -2.19 0.81 -1.73
N PHE A 197 -1.63 1.92 -2.11
CA PHE A 197 -2.18 3.24 -1.78
C PHE A 197 -3.20 3.67 -2.82
N ASP A 198 -4.47 3.61 -2.48
CA ASP A 198 -5.55 4.27 -3.19
C ASP A 198 -5.68 5.69 -2.64
N ALA A 199 -4.65 6.47 -2.88
CA ALA A 199 -4.42 7.81 -2.36
C ALA A 199 -3.42 8.56 -3.25
N CYS A 200 -3.58 9.88 -3.35
CA CYS A 200 -2.69 10.74 -4.12
C CYS A 200 -1.28 10.80 -3.52
N PHE A 201 -0.25 10.99 -4.35
CA PHE A 201 1.13 11.34 -3.97
C PHE A 201 1.86 10.35 -3.06
N MET A 202 1.40 9.11 -2.92
CA MET A 202 2.04 8.15 -2.01
C MET A 202 3.24 7.43 -2.62
N GLN A 203 3.51 7.59 -3.93
CA GLN A 203 4.65 6.98 -4.61
C GLN A 203 5.85 7.92 -4.66
N THR A 204 6.25 8.44 -3.50
CA THR A 204 7.47 9.22 -3.32
C THR A 204 8.56 8.33 -2.73
N ILE A 205 9.82 8.56 -3.10
CA ILE A 205 10.94 7.74 -2.62
C ILE A 205 11.05 7.79 -1.09
N GLU A 206 10.66 8.90 -0.49
CA GLU A 206 10.64 9.11 0.96
C GLU A 206 9.67 8.14 1.65
N VAL A 207 8.43 8.01 1.13
CA VAL A 207 7.43 7.07 1.62
C VAL A 207 7.88 5.63 1.41
N LEU A 208 8.39 5.35 0.21
CA LEU A 208 8.84 4.02 -0.19
C LEU A 208 9.99 3.53 0.70
N TYR A 209 10.94 4.41 1.00
CA TYR A 209 12.06 4.06 1.85
C TYR A 209 11.66 3.86 3.32
N GLU A 210 10.75 4.69 3.82
CA GLU A 210 10.23 4.57 5.19
C GLU A 210 9.49 3.25 5.38
N LEU A 211 8.68 2.84 4.40
CA LEU A 211 7.81 1.66 4.47
C LEU A 211 8.43 0.37 3.89
N ARG A 212 9.69 0.37 3.45
CA ARG A 212 10.34 -0.76 2.74
C ARG A 212 10.34 -2.09 3.50
N ALA A 213 10.28 -2.05 4.83
CA ALA A 213 10.21 -3.25 5.66
C ALA A 213 8.81 -3.86 5.73
N SER A 214 7.75 -3.11 5.37
CA SER A 214 6.36 -3.43 5.66
C SER A 214 5.68 -4.30 4.60
N ALA A 215 6.13 -4.25 3.35
CA ALA A 215 5.57 -5.05 2.25
C ALA A 215 6.65 -5.50 1.28
N LYS A 216 6.37 -6.54 0.47
CA LYS A 216 7.25 -6.95 -0.64
C LYS A 216 7.14 -5.97 -1.81
N TYR A 217 5.93 -5.42 -2.02
CA TYR A 217 5.65 -4.38 -3.01
C TYR A 217 4.87 -3.23 -2.39
N ILE A 218 5.24 -2.00 -2.73
CA ILE A 218 4.46 -0.79 -2.44
C ILE A 218 4.00 -0.24 -3.78
N ILE A 219 2.68 -0.03 -3.91
CA ILE A 219 2.02 0.34 -5.16
C ILE A 219 1.24 1.62 -4.93
N GLY A 220 1.38 2.58 -5.82
CA GLY A 220 0.68 3.87 -5.71
C GLY A 220 0.98 4.81 -6.86
N SER A 221 0.60 6.07 -6.68
CA SER A 221 0.81 7.16 -7.64
C SER A 221 1.67 8.26 -7.03
N PRO A 222 2.67 8.79 -7.78
CA PRO A 222 3.37 10.02 -7.39
C PRO A 222 2.54 11.28 -7.65
N ALA A 223 1.43 11.16 -8.42
CA ALA A 223 0.51 12.21 -8.78
C ALA A 223 -0.83 12.09 -8.05
N GLU A 224 -1.73 13.04 -8.31
CA GLU A 224 -3.14 12.88 -7.97
C GLU A 224 -3.76 11.73 -8.76
N ILE A 225 -4.66 10.99 -8.11
CA ILE A 225 -5.48 9.96 -8.74
C ILE A 225 -6.93 10.46 -8.88
N PRO A 226 -7.72 9.91 -9.81
CA PRO A 226 -9.15 10.24 -9.91
C PRO A 226 -9.89 10.00 -8.59
N GLY A 227 -10.81 10.89 -8.25
CA GLY A 227 -11.58 10.78 -7.01
C GLY A 227 -12.46 9.52 -6.91
N ALA A 228 -12.69 8.82 -8.03
CA ALA A 228 -13.33 7.50 -8.05
C ALA A 228 -12.42 6.37 -7.57
N GLY A 229 -11.13 6.65 -7.32
CA GLY A 229 -10.18 5.68 -6.76
C GLY A 229 -9.85 4.49 -7.65
N ALA A 230 -9.42 3.42 -7.03
CA ALA A 230 -9.11 2.16 -7.69
C ALA A 230 -10.37 1.48 -8.24
N PRO A 231 -10.33 0.88 -9.45
CA PRO A 231 -11.48 0.20 -10.04
C PRO A 231 -11.67 -1.18 -9.36
N TYR A 232 -12.20 -1.20 -8.14
CA TYR A 232 -12.23 -2.38 -7.28
C TYR A 232 -12.91 -3.58 -7.91
N ARG A 233 -13.99 -3.38 -8.68
CA ARG A 233 -14.66 -4.49 -9.38
C ARG A 233 -13.69 -5.28 -10.26
N GLN A 234 -12.84 -4.59 -11.01
CA GLN A 234 -11.87 -5.20 -11.91
C GLN A 234 -10.61 -5.64 -11.15
N MET A 235 -10.29 -4.98 -10.04
CA MET A 235 -9.07 -5.24 -9.28
C MET A 235 -9.16 -6.45 -8.35
N MET A 236 -10.36 -6.84 -7.90
CA MET A 236 -10.52 -7.96 -6.97
C MET A 236 -9.76 -9.23 -7.40
N PRO A 237 -9.82 -9.69 -8.67
CA PRO A 237 -9.03 -10.85 -9.10
C PRO A 237 -7.51 -10.64 -9.00
N ALA A 238 -7.03 -9.38 -9.13
CA ALA A 238 -5.61 -9.06 -9.02
C ALA A 238 -5.16 -9.03 -7.55
N LEU A 239 -5.97 -8.45 -6.66
CA LEU A 239 -5.71 -8.39 -5.22
C LEU A 239 -5.62 -9.78 -4.58
N PHE A 240 -6.42 -10.73 -5.08
CA PHE A 240 -6.46 -12.13 -4.59
C PHE A 240 -5.73 -13.13 -5.48
N LYS A 241 -4.94 -12.66 -6.46
CA LYS A 241 -4.23 -13.54 -7.39
C LYS A 241 -3.26 -14.46 -6.65
N ARG A 242 -3.39 -15.78 -6.94
CA ARG A 242 -2.47 -16.81 -6.45
C ARG A 242 -1.25 -16.91 -7.37
N ALA A 243 -0.22 -16.16 -7.04
CA ALA A 243 1.04 -16.13 -7.78
C ALA A 243 2.13 -15.50 -6.90
N SER A 244 3.37 -15.44 -7.39
CA SER A 244 4.43 -14.71 -6.74
C SER A 244 4.05 -13.23 -6.55
N ALA A 245 4.64 -12.57 -5.55
CA ALA A 245 4.43 -11.15 -5.27
C ALA A 245 4.66 -10.27 -6.52
N ASP A 246 5.66 -10.62 -7.36
CA ASP A 246 5.94 -9.96 -8.64
C ASP A 246 4.71 -9.99 -9.56
N LYS A 247 4.09 -11.17 -9.73
CA LYS A 247 2.92 -11.31 -10.60
C LYS A 247 1.65 -10.70 -10.04
N VAL A 248 1.54 -10.60 -8.72
CA VAL A 248 0.45 -9.88 -8.05
C VAL A 248 0.59 -8.38 -8.28
N ALA A 249 1.78 -7.83 -8.01
CA ALA A 249 2.06 -6.41 -8.22
C ALA A 249 1.89 -5.99 -9.68
N GLU A 250 2.43 -6.78 -10.63
CA GLU A 250 2.21 -6.58 -12.07
C GLU A 250 0.72 -6.54 -12.42
N SER A 251 -0.07 -7.49 -11.88
CA SER A 251 -1.50 -7.57 -12.15
C SER A 251 -2.26 -6.36 -11.61
N ILE A 252 -1.94 -5.90 -10.41
CA ILE A 252 -2.55 -4.72 -9.79
C ILE A 252 -2.28 -3.47 -10.64
N VAL A 253 -1.01 -3.20 -10.98
CA VAL A 253 -0.63 -2.03 -11.81
C VAL A 253 -1.29 -2.08 -13.19
N ASN A 254 -1.30 -3.26 -13.82
CA ASN A 254 -1.89 -3.42 -15.15
C ASN A 254 -3.41 -3.20 -15.15
N VAL A 255 -4.13 -3.74 -14.16
CA VAL A 255 -5.60 -3.58 -14.09
C VAL A 255 -5.96 -2.14 -13.79
N TYR A 256 -5.34 -1.54 -12.76
CA TYR A 256 -5.61 -0.16 -12.38
C TYR A 256 -5.23 0.81 -13.52
N GLY A 257 -4.01 0.67 -14.03
CA GLY A 257 -3.53 1.52 -15.10
C GLY A 257 -4.34 1.38 -16.38
N SER A 258 -4.67 0.15 -16.82
CA SER A 258 -5.47 -0.06 -18.02
C SER A 258 -6.86 0.54 -17.93
N TYR A 259 -7.48 0.52 -16.76
CA TYR A 259 -8.80 1.12 -16.55
C TYR A 259 -8.82 2.60 -16.90
N TYR A 260 -7.79 3.35 -16.49
CA TYR A 260 -7.72 4.80 -16.73
C TYR A 260 -6.96 5.18 -17.99
N ASN A 261 -5.92 4.43 -18.36
CA ASN A 261 -4.99 4.83 -19.43
C ASN A 261 -5.34 4.27 -20.82
N SER A 262 -6.26 3.29 -20.91
CA SER A 262 -6.58 2.60 -22.17
C SER A 262 -7.53 3.37 -23.11
N THR A 263 -8.28 4.34 -22.60
CA THR A 263 -9.25 5.09 -23.40
C THR A 263 -8.64 6.35 -23.99
N ILE A 264 -8.61 6.45 -25.32
CA ILE A 264 -8.06 7.61 -26.06
C ILE A 264 -8.80 8.92 -25.71
N SER A 265 -10.05 8.82 -25.24
CA SER A 265 -10.89 9.97 -24.83
C SER A 265 -10.75 10.38 -23.35
N ASN A 266 -10.13 9.54 -22.51
CA ASN A 266 -9.93 9.87 -21.11
C ASN A 266 -8.63 10.66 -20.95
N ALA A 267 -8.76 11.97 -20.91
CA ALA A 267 -7.67 12.85 -20.51
C ALA A 267 -7.27 12.63 -19.02
N ASN A 268 -8.12 11.98 -18.22
CA ASN A 268 -7.87 11.70 -16.81
C ASN A 268 -7.23 10.32 -16.62
N GLY A 269 -5.97 10.22 -17.00
CA GLY A 269 -5.16 9.04 -16.77
C GLY A 269 -4.59 8.99 -15.36
N VAL A 270 -3.76 7.97 -15.11
CA VAL A 270 -3.01 7.78 -13.87
C VAL A 270 -1.54 7.49 -14.17
N VAL A 271 -0.69 7.85 -13.23
CA VAL A 271 0.72 7.42 -13.20
C VAL A 271 0.87 6.49 -12.02
N LEU A 272 1.19 5.23 -12.27
CA LEU A 272 1.29 4.20 -11.24
C LEU A 272 2.62 3.47 -11.34
N SER A 273 3.17 3.07 -10.22
CA SER A 273 4.27 2.13 -10.18
C SER A 273 4.15 1.15 -9.00
N ALA A 274 4.81 0.00 -9.14
CA ALA A 274 5.00 -0.96 -8.07
C ALA A 274 6.49 -1.06 -7.74
N VAL A 275 6.85 -0.66 -6.52
CA VAL A 275 8.22 -0.68 -6.03
C VAL A 275 8.48 -1.95 -5.25
N LYS A 276 9.50 -2.69 -5.69
CA LYS A 276 9.99 -3.92 -5.09
C LYS A 276 10.95 -3.59 -3.95
N THR A 277 10.51 -3.80 -2.72
CA THR A 277 11.23 -3.29 -1.55
C THR A 277 12.56 -3.99 -1.26
N ASP A 278 12.76 -5.22 -1.73
CA ASP A 278 14.04 -5.93 -1.62
C ASP A 278 15.15 -5.37 -2.52
N GLN A 279 14.79 -4.51 -3.51
CA GLN A 279 15.75 -3.80 -4.36
C GLN A 279 16.14 -2.43 -3.80
N MET A 280 15.54 -2.01 -2.70
CA MET A 280 15.73 -0.65 -2.16
C MET A 280 17.17 -0.38 -1.73
N ASP A 281 17.82 -1.32 -1.05
CA ASP A 281 19.21 -1.14 -0.57
C ASP A 281 20.21 -1.02 -1.73
N ALA A 282 20.01 -1.80 -2.81
CA ALA A 282 20.81 -1.68 -4.02
C ALA A 282 20.61 -0.32 -4.69
N PHE A 283 19.35 0.14 -4.80
CA PHE A 283 19.02 1.45 -5.34
C PHE A 283 19.62 2.58 -4.52
N VAL A 284 19.52 2.52 -3.20
CA VAL A 284 20.13 3.50 -2.28
C VAL A 284 21.64 3.57 -2.45
N SER A 285 22.29 2.45 -2.65
CA SER A 285 23.75 2.43 -2.88
C SER A 285 24.15 3.23 -4.13
N VAL A 286 23.38 3.07 -5.22
CA VAL A 286 23.60 3.85 -6.46
C VAL A 286 23.28 5.34 -6.23
N MET A 287 22.16 5.65 -5.59
CA MET A 287 21.80 7.04 -5.28
C MET A 287 22.83 7.74 -4.40
N SER A 288 23.39 7.03 -3.41
CA SER A 288 24.43 7.57 -2.53
C SER A 288 25.70 7.95 -3.31
N HIS A 289 26.11 7.11 -4.28
CA HIS A 289 27.20 7.44 -5.19
C HIS A 289 26.91 8.71 -6.00
N LEU A 290 25.70 8.81 -6.57
CA LEU A 290 25.31 9.96 -7.38
C LEU A 290 25.27 11.26 -6.55
N PHE A 291 24.71 11.21 -5.34
CA PHE A 291 24.66 12.39 -4.45
C PHE A 291 26.05 12.82 -3.98
N ALA A 292 27.00 11.91 -3.84
CA ALA A 292 28.39 12.23 -3.53
C ALA A 292 29.15 12.83 -4.71
N THR A 293 28.76 12.47 -5.95
CA THR A 293 29.48 12.83 -7.18
C THR A 293 28.95 14.09 -7.83
N TYR A 294 27.63 14.29 -7.80
CA TYR A 294 26.94 15.36 -8.54
C TYR A 294 26.28 16.40 -7.62
N HIS A 295 26.10 17.60 -8.13
CA HIS A 295 25.45 18.68 -7.38
C HIS A 295 23.96 18.77 -7.70
N PHE A 296 23.12 18.37 -6.75
CA PHE A 296 21.66 18.27 -6.90
C PHE A 296 20.88 19.51 -6.43
N LEU A 297 21.50 20.49 -5.76
CA LEU A 297 20.79 21.62 -5.18
C LEU A 297 20.72 22.85 -6.09
N ASP A 298 21.06 22.72 -7.37
CA ASP A 298 20.90 23.77 -8.37
C ASP A 298 19.50 23.74 -8.97
N GLU A 299 18.61 24.58 -8.45
CA GLU A 299 17.20 24.66 -8.86
C GLU A 299 17.03 24.91 -10.37
N SER A 300 17.96 25.66 -11.01
CA SER A 300 17.88 26.01 -12.42
C SER A 300 17.84 24.79 -13.36
N LYS A 301 18.33 23.65 -12.90
CA LYS A 301 18.34 22.39 -13.65
C LYS A 301 16.97 21.74 -13.78
N TYR A 302 16.01 22.07 -12.92
CA TYR A 302 14.73 21.35 -12.80
C TYR A 302 13.56 22.04 -13.49
N THR A 303 13.79 23.14 -14.18
CA THR A 303 12.73 23.95 -14.84
C THR A 303 11.86 23.13 -15.81
N ASN A 304 12.43 22.10 -16.44
CA ASN A 304 11.72 21.23 -17.40
C ASN A 304 11.42 19.84 -16.83
N CYS A 305 11.71 19.59 -15.54
CA CYS A 305 11.38 18.32 -14.91
C CYS A 305 9.88 18.24 -14.64
N LEU A 306 9.32 17.04 -14.81
CA LEU A 306 7.96 16.78 -14.39
C LEU A 306 7.86 16.96 -12.87
N ASN A 307 7.05 17.94 -12.46
CA ASN A 307 6.76 18.22 -11.06
C ASN A 307 5.34 17.76 -10.75
N TYR A 308 5.20 16.77 -9.89
CA TYR A 308 3.89 16.24 -9.49
C TYR A 308 3.15 17.17 -8.54
N TYR A 309 3.85 18.15 -7.99
CA TYR A 309 3.35 18.99 -6.92
C TYR A 309 3.65 20.49 -7.10
N PRO A 310 3.30 21.08 -8.26
CA PRO A 310 3.67 22.46 -8.62
C PRO A 310 2.72 23.52 -8.03
N TYR A 311 2.38 23.45 -6.73
CA TYR A 311 1.34 24.33 -6.18
C TYR A 311 1.93 25.52 -5.45
N GLU A 312 1.65 26.69 -6.02
CA GLU A 312 1.82 27.99 -5.37
C GLU A 312 0.44 28.60 -5.14
N TRP A 313 0.17 29.08 -3.94
CA TRP A 313 -1.06 29.81 -3.66
C TRP A 313 -0.79 31.07 -2.89
N ASN A 314 -1.53 32.10 -3.26
CA ASN A 314 -1.56 33.36 -2.55
C ASN A 314 -2.85 33.45 -1.75
N TYR A 315 -2.75 33.57 -0.43
CA TYR A 315 -3.90 33.85 0.41
C TYR A 315 -3.58 35.00 1.36
N LEU A 316 -4.46 36.00 1.40
CA LEU A 316 -4.33 37.21 2.21
C LEU A 316 -2.94 37.88 2.06
N GLY A 317 -2.34 37.80 0.87
CA GLY A 317 -1.05 38.40 0.57
C GLY A 317 0.19 37.65 1.03
N ALA A 318 0.02 36.43 1.59
CA ALA A 318 1.11 35.51 1.84
C ALA A 318 1.19 34.48 0.70
N ALA A 319 2.37 34.34 0.09
CA ALA A 319 2.65 33.28 -0.86
C ALA A 319 3.00 32.00 -0.10
N PHE A 320 2.30 30.90 -0.42
CA PHE A 320 2.62 29.57 0.07
C PHE A 320 3.17 28.76 -1.09
N ILE A 321 4.38 28.24 -0.92
CA ILE A 321 5.05 27.39 -1.89
C ILE A 321 4.97 25.97 -1.33
N SER A 322 4.37 25.04 -2.10
CA SER A 322 4.46 23.62 -1.79
C SER A 322 5.86 23.13 -2.14
N PRO A 323 6.42 22.18 -1.38
CA PRO A 323 7.68 21.58 -1.78
C PRO A 323 7.52 20.89 -3.13
N ASP A 324 8.39 21.19 -4.08
CA ASP A 324 8.41 20.51 -5.37
C ASP A 324 8.64 19.01 -5.18
N SER A 325 7.89 18.20 -5.91
CA SER A 325 8.03 16.76 -5.95
C SER A 325 8.28 16.35 -7.39
N TYR A 326 9.55 16.37 -7.78
CA TYR A 326 9.95 16.09 -9.15
C TYR A 326 9.99 14.59 -9.44
N ASP A 327 9.72 14.21 -10.69
CA ASP A 327 9.97 12.85 -11.14
C ASP A 327 11.46 12.52 -11.03
N ILE A 328 11.76 11.38 -10.43
CA ILE A 328 13.14 10.96 -10.15
C ILE A 328 13.97 10.82 -11.42
N LYS A 329 13.36 10.38 -12.55
CA LYS A 329 14.05 10.24 -13.83
C LYS A 329 14.41 11.61 -14.42
N GLY A 330 13.51 12.59 -14.24
CA GLY A 330 13.77 13.98 -14.63
C GLY A 330 14.94 14.57 -13.84
N ILE A 331 14.97 14.37 -12.52
CA ILE A 331 16.07 14.83 -11.65
C ILE A 331 17.41 14.25 -12.11
N ILE A 332 17.50 12.96 -12.28
CA ILE A 332 18.75 12.28 -12.64
C ILE A 332 19.23 12.71 -14.02
N LYS A 333 18.35 12.77 -15.00
CA LYS A 333 18.68 13.28 -16.36
C LYS A 333 19.22 14.70 -16.36
N ALA A 334 18.71 15.56 -15.47
CA ALA A 334 19.12 16.95 -15.38
C ALA A 334 20.52 17.14 -14.77
N VAL A 335 20.98 16.17 -13.96
CA VAL A 335 22.17 16.32 -13.11
C VAL A 335 23.31 15.39 -13.50
N VAL A 336 23.00 14.14 -13.80
CA VAL A 336 24.01 13.09 -14.07
C VAL A 336 24.48 13.22 -15.51
N THR A 337 25.74 13.55 -15.69
CA THR A 337 26.34 13.81 -17.02
C THR A 337 27.17 12.64 -17.53
N ASP A 338 27.67 11.78 -16.64
CA ASP A 338 28.37 10.57 -17.03
C ASP A 338 27.40 9.49 -17.50
N ARG A 339 27.72 8.83 -18.60
CA ARG A 339 26.85 7.86 -19.25
C ARG A 339 26.77 6.54 -18.45
N ASP A 340 27.87 6.12 -17.89
CA ASP A 340 27.93 4.83 -17.18
C ASP A 340 27.19 4.95 -15.84
N ASP A 341 27.35 6.07 -15.13
CA ASP A 341 26.57 6.39 -13.93
C ASP A 341 25.07 6.44 -14.23
N TYR A 342 24.68 7.08 -15.33
CA TYR A 342 23.27 7.12 -15.74
C TYR A 342 22.72 5.73 -16.06
N GLN A 343 23.46 4.89 -16.79
CA GLN A 343 23.04 3.52 -17.12
C GLN A 343 22.95 2.63 -15.88
N GLN A 344 23.87 2.78 -14.92
CA GLN A 344 23.83 2.06 -13.67
C GLN A 344 22.58 2.43 -12.87
N TRP A 345 22.28 3.72 -12.80
CA TRP A 345 21.08 4.21 -12.14
C TRP A 345 19.79 3.73 -12.84
N GLU A 346 19.72 3.81 -14.16
CA GLU A 346 18.54 3.36 -14.94
C GLU A 346 18.29 1.86 -14.75
N THR A 347 19.34 1.07 -14.67
CA THR A 347 19.27 -0.35 -14.33
C THR A 347 18.71 -0.55 -12.93
N ALA A 348 19.24 0.17 -11.93
CA ALA A 348 18.76 0.09 -10.55
C ALA A 348 17.29 0.52 -10.41
N LEU A 349 16.87 1.59 -11.12
CA LEU A 349 15.47 2.02 -11.15
C LEU A 349 14.56 0.95 -11.77
N SER A 350 14.97 0.32 -12.87
CA SER A 350 14.18 -0.73 -13.52
C SER A 350 14.00 -1.97 -12.64
N GLN A 351 14.98 -2.29 -11.80
CA GLN A 351 14.90 -3.37 -10.82
C GLN A 351 14.03 -2.99 -9.62
N LEU A 352 14.14 -1.75 -9.16
CA LEU A 352 13.34 -1.21 -8.06
C LEU A 352 11.85 -1.11 -8.44
N SER A 353 11.55 -0.59 -9.62
CA SER A 353 10.20 -0.33 -10.11
C SER A 353 9.92 -1.06 -11.44
N PRO A 354 9.78 -2.40 -11.40
CA PRO A 354 9.67 -3.21 -12.61
C PRO A 354 8.32 -3.09 -13.32
N TYR A 355 7.30 -2.58 -12.64
CA TYR A 355 5.94 -2.48 -13.17
C TYR A 355 5.44 -1.04 -13.05
N THR A 356 5.14 -0.43 -14.19
CA THR A 356 4.62 0.94 -14.27
C THR A 356 3.45 1.00 -15.25
N SER A 357 2.54 1.93 -15.01
CA SER A 357 1.51 2.33 -15.97
C SER A 357 1.43 3.85 -16.00
N ILE A 358 1.83 4.44 -17.12
CA ILE A 358 2.00 5.88 -17.27
C ILE A 358 0.96 6.37 -18.26
N GLY A 359 -0.03 7.13 -17.77
CA GLY A 359 -1.01 7.83 -18.59
C GLY A 359 -0.38 9.06 -19.27
N ARG A 360 -1.03 9.55 -20.33
CA ARG A 360 -0.60 10.77 -21.02
C ARG A 360 -0.78 12.04 -20.22
N SER A 361 -1.64 11.99 -19.23
CA SER A 361 -1.94 13.11 -18.33
C SER A 361 -2.68 12.61 -17.09
N TRP A 362 -2.70 13.42 -16.04
CA TRP A 362 -3.66 13.31 -14.94
C TRP A 362 -4.38 14.65 -14.74
N TYR A 363 -5.58 14.62 -14.18
CA TYR A 363 -6.30 15.84 -13.79
C TYR A 363 -5.88 16.26 -12.39
N SER A 364 -5.42 17.49 -12.24
CA SER A 364 -5.14 18.06 -10.94
C SER A 364 -6.37 18.82 -10.41
N GLY A 365 -6.87 18.38 -9.26
CA GLY A 365 -7.95 19.06 -8.54
C GLY A 365 -7.51 20.41 -7.94
N TYR A 366 -6.22 20.63 -7.80
CA TYR A 366 -5.67 21.88 -7.29
C TYR A 366 -5.55 22.96 -8.37
N THR A 367 -4.98 22.60 -9.52
CA THR A 367 -4.81 23.56 -10.63
C THR A 367 -6.03 23.63 -11.53
N HIS A 368 -6.99 22.71 -11.37
CA HIS A 368 -8.16 22.50 -12.23
C HIS A 368 -7.79 22.31 -13.72
N ASN A 369 -6.63 21.71 -13.96
CA ASN A 369 -6.08 21.48 -15.30
C ASN A 369 -5.50 20.07 -15.45
N PHE A 370 -5.42 19.61 -16.70
CA PHE A 370 -4.67 18.40 -17.02
C PHE A 370 -3.17 18.67 -17.02
N GLN A 371 -2.45 17.85 -16.28
CA GLN A 371 -0.99 17.83 -16.28
C GLN A 371 -0.52 16.79 -17.28
N LEU A 372 0.26 17.20 -18.28
CA LEU A 372 0.77 16.32 -19.33
C LEU A 372 1.97 15.52 -18.82
N VAL A 373 2.05 14.27 -19.27
CA VAL A 373 3.16 13.37 -18.93
C VAL A 373 3.84 12.90 -20.21
N ASP A 374 5.14 13.10 -20.27
CA ASP A 374 6.01 12.44 -21.24
C ASP A 374 6.49 11.11 -20.63
N ALA A 375 5.99 10.00 -21.14
CA ALA A 375 6.32 8.67 -20.60
C ALA A 375 7.81 8.34 -20.70
N GLU A 376 8.55 8.91 -21.66
CA GLU A 376 10.00 8.71 -21.79
C GLU A 376 10.80 9.45 -20.69
N GLN A 377 10.21 10.50 -20.12
CA GLN A 377 10.80 11.29 -19.05
C GLN A 377 10.29 10.90 -17.66
N CYS A 378 9.34 9.97 -17.57
CA CYS A 378 8.65 9.62 -16.36
C CYS A 378 9.20 8.30 -15.76
N GLY A 379 9.61 8.35 -14.49
CA GLY A 379 10.01 7.20 -13.68
C GLY A 379 8.89 6.65 -12.81
N ALA A 380 7.76 7.37 -12.74
CA ALA A 380 6.59 7.07 -11.92
C ALA A 380 6.91 6.93 -10.41
N ILE A 381 7.95 7.61 -9.97
CA ILE A 381 8.35 7.82 -8.57
C ILE A 381 8.77 9.28 -8.44
N SER A 382 8.30 9.97 -7.43
CA SER A 382 8.75 11.32 -7.15
C SER A 382 9.82 11.37 -6.06
N MET A 383 10.58 12.45 -6.06
CA MET A 383 11.58 12.76 -5.04
C MET A 383 11.55 14.25 -4.73
N TYR A 384 11.62 14.60 -3.45
CA TYR A 384 11.84 15.96 -2.99
C TYR A 384 13.34 16.28 -3.00
N LEU A 385 13.64 17.56 -3.30
CA LEU A 385 14.98 18.10 -3.16
C LEU A 385 14.91 19.27 -2.15
N PRO A 386 15.74 19.28 -1.09
CA PRO A 386 15.76 20.35 -0.09
C PRO A 386 16.51 21.57 -0.63
N LEU A 387 15.91 22.23 -1.64
CA LEU A 387 16.45 23.40 -2.28
C LEU A 387 16.51 24.59 -1.30
N GLU A 388 17.41 25.54 -1.53
CA GLU A 388 17.63 26.71 -0.65
C GLU A 388 16.34 27.52 -0.41
N LYS A 389 15.42 27.57 -1.40
CA LYS A 389 14.13 28.25 -1.27
C LYS A 389 13.22 27.70 -0.15
N TYR A 390 13.48 26.45 0.29
CA TYR A 390 12.68 25.76 1.33
C TYR A 390 13.31 25.82 2.72
N LYS A 391 14.51 26.36 2.87
CA LYS A 391 15.29 26.32 4.11
C LYS A 391 14.59 26.90 5.36
N ASN A 392 13.61 27.75 5.16
CA ASN A 392 12.83 28.37 6.25
C ASN A 392 11.46 27.68 6.45
N ASP A 393 11.19 26.61 5.73
CA ASP A 393 9.93 25.90 5.78
C ASP A 393 10.02 24.69 6.73
N ASN A 394 8.95 24.41 7.49
CA ASN A 394 8.94 23.32 8.47
C ASN A 394 9.13 21.94 7.83
N TYR A 395 8.81 21.74 6.56
CA TYR A 395 9.08 20.46 5.90
C TYR A 395 10.56 20.23 5.62
N PHE A 396 11.37 21.28 5.55
CA PHE A 396 12.81 21.11 5.46
C PHE A 396 13.36 20.44 6.72
N ASP A 397 12.93 20.89 7.90
CA ASP A 397 13.31 20.29 9.18
C ASP A 397 12.81 18.84 9.28
N PHE A 398 11.54 18.62 8.93
CA PHE A 398 10.94 17.29 8.97
C PHE A 398 11.60 16.32 7.96
N TYR A 399 12.04 16.80 6.81
CA TYR A 399 12.79 15.97 5.86
C TYR A 399 14.06 15.38 6.48
N GLY A 400 14.75 16.15 7.34
CA GLY A 400 15.88 15.66 8.12
C GLY A 400 15.53 14.61 9.18
N GLU A 401 14.26 14.44 9.53
CA GLU A 401 13.79 13.45 10.51
C GLU A 401 13.49 12.09 9.88
N ILE A 402 13.06 12.04 8.60
CA ILE A 402 12.74 10.80 7.89
C ILE A 402 14.02 10.06 7.46
N GLN A 403 13.91 8.72 7.28
CA GLN A 403 15.09 7.89 7.01
C GLN A 403 15.77 8.25 5.68
N TRP A 404 14.99 8.58 4.64
CA TRP A 404 15.54 9.00 3.35
C TRP A 404 16.35 10.28 3.46
N GLY A 405 15.82 11.30 4.14
CA GLY A 405 16.52 12.57 4.33
C GLY A 405 17.82 12.45 5.12
N LYS A 406 17.88 11.50 6.06
CA LYS A 406 19.11 11.20 6.83
C LYS A 406 20.20 10.51 6.02
N LEU A 407 19.84 9.78 4.95
CA LEU A 407 20.82 9.11 4.09
C LEU A 407 21.71 10.09 3.34
N PHE A 408 21.14 11.19 2.94
CA PHE A 408 21.80 12.19 2.14
C PHE A 408 21.94 13.45 3.00
N GLU A 409 23.07 13.54 3.73
CA GLU A 409 23.54 14.82 4.28
C GLU A 409 23.73 15.77 3.10
N ILE A 410 22.66 16.47 2.73
CA ILE A 410 22.70 17.46 1.67
C ILE A 410 23.42 18.67 2.25
N LYS A 411 24.72 18.74 1.93
CA LYS A 411 25.61 19.86 2.29
C LYS A 411 25.38 21.04 1.40
#